data_8a99bf79345adb9628d7b64763537361
#
_entry.id   8a99bf79345adb9628d7b64763537361
#
_cell.length_a   1.000
_cell.length_b   1.000
_cell.length_c   1.000
_cell.angle_alpha   90.00
_cell.angle_beta   90.00
_cell.angle_gamma   90.00
#
_symmetry.space_group_name_H-M   'P 1'
#
loop_
_entity.id
_entity.type
_entity.pdbx_description
1 polymer ?
#
loop_
_entity_poly.entity_id
_entity_poly.type
_entity_poly.pdbx_seq_one_letter_code
_entity_poly.pdbx_strand_id
1 'polypeptide(L)'
;MEASEDGKVKLFDDQRAVLDKVREAFREGHRSVMLYGPTGMGKTECAISMLKATSDKMNRAAMMLDRIVLCNQTSARLQKYNIDHGVLQAGHWRHRPYERIQVCSAQTIEKRGSFPGLNLLIVDEAHTQRQQTTEFIKNNPDIRVIGLSASPFADGLGQTYTKVVSATTTAKLVDQKRLVPLRVFIAKEINMAGAKKVAGEWSQAEAGTRGMKITGDVVAEWAKKTTEIFGGPRKTIVFCSNVAHGADLAQKFAEAGYNFVPISYKDSDEFKTDAVADFSKPDTKIHGLIACDILTKGFDVPDVMIGVSARPFTKSFMSHVQQMGRVMRSYPGKDFALWLDHSGNYLRFQEDWDELYHDGVHELSDGKEKAKKEKSDKEKEAAKCPACSALWIGKSDNCAVCGFHRPFTSLVEAVPGEMEELKGAPTRDTKQSWYSQLRSIAASRGYSDGWVAHKYKEKFGVWPRKLEDVNAPVSIEVANWEKSRRIAWAKAKKAA
;
A
#
# COMPACT_ATOMS: atom_id res chain seq x y z
N MET A 1 -5.45 -6.50 -21.85
CA MET A 1 -6.80 -7.01 -22.21
C MET A 1 -7.27 -6.29 -23.45
N GLU A 2 -7.55 -7.01 -24.51
CA GLU A 2 -8.15 -6.46 -25.72
C GLU A 2 -9.65 -6.29 -25.51
N ALA A 3 -10.23 -5.20 -26.03
CA ALA A 3 -11.68 -5.05 -26.09
C ALA A 3 -12.22 -6.15 -27.01
N SER A 4 -13.34 -6.78 -26.65
CA SER A 4 -14.05 -7.65 -27.58
C SER A 4 -14.56 -6.82 -28.76
N GLU A 5 -14.61 -7.38 -29.95
CA GLU A 5 -15.16 -6.72 -31.16
C GLU A 5 -16.58 -6.17 -30.95
N ASP A 6 -17.32 -6.72 -29.99
CA ASP A 6 -18.67 -6.31 -29.61
C ASP A 6 -18.77 -5.17 -28.56
N GLY A 7 -17.68 -4.50 -28.19
CA GLY A 7 -17.70 -3.44 -27.18
C GLY A 7 -18.07 -3.89 -25.75
N LYS A 8 -18.10 -5.22 -25.50
CA LYS A 8 -18.40 -5.77 -24.16
C LYS A 8 -17.16 -5.82 -23.29
N VAL A 9 -17.30 -5.43 -22.02
CA VAL A 9 -16.22 -5.58 -21.01
C VAL A 9 -16.00 -7.07 -20.76
N LYS A 10 -14.83 -7.59 -21.17
CA LYS A 10 -14.47 -8.98 -20.91
C LYS A 10 -13.95 -9.12 -19.48
N LEU A 11 -14.68 -9.82 -18.64
CA LEU A 11 -14.34 -10.05 -17.24
C LEU A 11 -13.74 -11.45 -17.04
N PHE A 12 -12.78 -11.56 -16.13
CA PHE A 12 -12.31 -12.83 -15.60
C PHE A 12 -13.36 -13.45 -14.67
N ASP A 13 -13.21 -14.75 -14.36
CA ASP A 13 -14.16 -15.48 -13.52
C ASP A 13 -14.27 -14.90 -12.10
N ASP A 14 -13.15 -14.54 -11.50
CA ASP A 14 -13.10 -13.89 -10.19
C ASP A 14 -13.75 -12.49 -10.20
N GLN A 15 -13.63 -11.76 -11.30
CA GLN A 15 -14.31 -10.48 -11.49
C GLN A 15 -15.83 -10.67 -11.61
N ARG A 16 -16.27 -11.69 -12.36
CA ARG A 16 -17.71 -12.05 -12.42
C ARG A 16 -18.24 -12.45 -11.04
N ALA A 17 -17.50 -13.35 -10.36
CA ALA A 17 -17.88 -13.82 -9.04
C ALA A 17 -17.98 -12.69 -8.00
N VAL A 18 -17.09 -11.69 -8.01
CA VAL A 18 -17.21 -10.57 -7.07
C VAL A 18 -18.39 -9.66 -7.41
N LEU A 19 -18.74 -9.49 -8.69
CA LEU A 19 -19.94 -8.73 -9.07
C LEU A 19 -21.24 -9.45 -8.63
N ASP A 20 -21.25 -10.77 -8.65
CA ASP A 20 -22.38 -11.54 -8.14
C ASP A 20 -22.51 -11.41 -6.62
N LYS A 21 -21.41 -11.45 -5.89
CA LYS A 21 -21.39 -11.16 -4.44
C LYS A 21 -21.85 -9.74 -4.10
N VAL A 22 -21.51 -8.74 -4.91
CA VAL A 22 -22.04 -7.37 -4.73
C VAL A 22 -23.56 -7.35 -4.92
N ARG A 23 -24.09 -8.04 -5.94
CA ARG A 23 -25.53 -8.15 -6.18
C ARG A 23 -26.25 -8.88 -5.04
N GLU A 24 -25.65 -9.93 -4.51
CA GLU A 24 -26.13 -10.69 -3.36
C GLU A 24 -26.19 -9.80 -2.11
N ALA A 25 -25.12 -9.09 -1.77
CA ALA A 25 -25.09 -8.16 -0.66
C ALA A 25 -26.19 -7.08 -0.76
N PHE A 26 -26.48 -6.58 -1.96
CA PHE A 26 -27.60 -5.65 -2.17
C PHE A 26 -28.98 -6.31 -1.98
N ARG A 27 -29.14 -7.61 -2.31
CA ARG A 27 -30.39 -8.36 -2.03
C ARG A 27 -30.56 -8.65 -0.55
N GLU A 28 -29.47 -8.84 0.18
CA GLU A 28 -29.44 -9.00 1.65
C GLU A 28 -29.78 -7.70 2.40
N GLY A 29 -29.95 -6.58 1.68
CA GLY A 29 -30.31 -5.28 2.26
C GLY A 29 -29.11 -4.36 2.54
N HIS A 30 -27.87 -4.80 2.28
CA HIS A 30 -26.72 -3.91 2.36
C HIS A 30 -26.76 -2.91 1.20
N ARG A 31 -26.84 -1.62 1.48
CA ARG A 31 -26.84 -0.59 0.43
C ARG A 31 -25.45 -0.02 0.13
N SER A 32 -24.49 -0.20 1.04
CA SER A 32 -23.13 0.29 0.94
C SER A 32 -22.15 -0.88 1.14
N VAL A 33 -21.46 -1.25 0.08
CA VAL A 33 -20.63 -2.46 0.02
C VAL A 33 -19.20 -2.09 -0.35
N MET A 34 -18.21 -2.63 0.38
CA MET A 34 -16.81 -2.54 0.03
C MET A 34 -16.42 -3.71 -0.85
N LEU A 35 -16.03 -3.46 -2.09
CA LEU A 35 -15.39 -4.44 -2.95
C LEU A 35 -13.88 -4.41 -2.67
N TYR A 36 -13.39 -5.40 -1.94
CA TYR A 36 -11.97 -5.65 -1.81
C TYR A 36 -11.47 -6.42 -3.02
N GLY A 37 -10.38 -5.94 -3.59
CA GLY A 37 -9.65 -6.65 -4.62
C GLY A 37 -8.18 -6.26 -4.62
N PRO A 38 -7.25 -7.23 -4.59
CA PRO A 38 -5.82 -6.94 -4.63
C PRO A 38 -5.44 -6.02 -5.79
N THR A 39 -4.29 -5.35 -5.69
CA THR A 39 -3.73 -4.61 -6.83
C THR A 39 -3.54 -5.60 -8.00
N GLY A 40 -3.96 -5.20 -9.21
CA GLY A 40 -3.89 -6.09 -10.38
C GLY A 40 -5.14 -6.94 -10.63
N MET A 41 -6.10 -7.02 -9.69
CA MET A 41 -7.37 -7.72 -9.92
C MET A 41 -8.21 -7.13 -11.07
N GLY A 42 -8.04 -5.84 -11.41
CA GLY A 42 -8.85 -5.16 -12.42
C GLY A 42 -10.14 -4.56 -11.85
N LYS A 43 -10.09 -3.95 -10.67
CA LYS A 43 -11.23 -3.27 -10.04
C LYS A 43 -11.91 -2.24 -10.95
N THR A 44 -11.15 -1.54 -11.78
CA THR A 44 -11.67 -0.57 -12.74
C THR A 44 -12.56 -1.23 -13.78
N GLU A 45 -12.21 -2.42 -14.27
CA GLU A 45 -13.05 -3.18 -15.22
C GLU A 45 -14.36 -3.64 -14.57
N CYS A 46 -14.28 -4.06 -13.30
CA CYS A 46 -15.49 -4.34 -12.51
C CYS A 46 -16.39 -3.09 -12.39
N ALA A 47 -15.80 -1.93 -12.10
CA ALA A 47 -16.52 -0.67 -12.00
C ALA A 47 -17.20 -0.29 -13.34
N ILE A 48 -16.47 -0.35 -14.45
CA ILE A 48 -16.99 -0.05 -15.78
C ILE A 48 -18.17 -0.97 -16.13
N SER A 49 -18.06 -2.27 -15.83
CA SER A 49 -19.16 -3.22 -16.01
C SER A 49 -20.40 -2.87 -15.18
N MET A 50 -20.22 -2.43 -13.93
CA MET A 50 -21.33 -2.01 -13.06
C MET A 50 -21.96 -0.70 -13.52
N LEU A 51 -21.16 0.28 -13.97
CA LEU A 51 -21.62 1.55 -14.53
C LEU A 51 -22.49 1.27 -15.77
N LYS A 52 -22.00 0.45 -16.69
CA LYS A 52 -22.73 0.07 -17.89
C LYS A 52 -24.04 -0.63 -17.55
N ALA A 53 -24.01 -1.66 -16.71
CA ALA A 53 -25.21 -2.40 -16.30
C ALA A 53 -26.26 -1.54 -15.60
N THR A 54 -25.85 -0.45 -14.94
CA THR A 54 -26.74 0.53 -14.31
C THR A 54 -27.37 1.44 -15.36
N SER A 55 -26.57 1.93 -16.30
CA SER A 55 -27.03 2.78 -17.40
C SER A 55 -27.96 2.04 -18.34
N ASP A 56 -27.72 0.75 -18.65
CA ASP A 56 -28.55 -0.11 -19.48
C ASP A 56 -29.98 -0.25 -18.89
N LYS A 57 -30.13 -0.09 -17.58
CA LYS A 57 -31.41 -0.05 -16.85
C LYS A 57 -31.99 1.36 -16.74
N MET A 58 -31.53 2.31 -17.54
CA MET A 58 -31.97 3.70 -17.57
C MET A 58 -31.68 4.47 -16.27
N ASN A 59 -30.86 3.94 -15.37
CA ASN A 59 -30.46 4.55 -14.12
C ASN A 59 -29.16 5.39 -14.28
N ARG A 60 -28.92 6.31 -13.34
CA ARG A 60 -27.73 7.17 -13.30
C ARG A 60 -26.69 6.59 -12.35
N ALA A 61 -25.43 6.58 -12.79
CA ALA A 61 -24.31 6.10 -12.00
C ALA A 61 -23.11 7.05 -12.09
N ALA A 62 -22.34 7.12 -11.02
CA ALA A 62 -21.07 7.85 -11.04
C ALA A 62 -19.94 6.99 -10.48
N MET A 63 -18.73 7.22 -11.02
CA MET A 63 -17.50 6.74 -10.45
C MET A 63 -16.69 7.94 -9.96
N MET A 64 -16.40 8.00 -8.68
CA MET A 64 -15.62 9.02 -8.05
C MET A 64 -14.17 8.57 -7.89
N LEU A 65 -13.24 9.39 -8.34
CA LEU A 65 -11.81 9.12 -8.41
C LEU A 65 -11.01 10.22 -7.70
N ASP A 66 -9.96 9.80 -7.02
CA ASP A 66 -9.15 10.66 -6.15
C ASP A 66 -8.24 11.63 -6.91
N ARG A 67 -7.84 11.29 -8.16
CA ARG A 67 -6.90 12.07 -8.97
C ARG A 67 -7.40 12.33 -10.38
N ILE A 68 -7.04 13.48 -10.92
CA ILE A 68 -7.35 13.93 -12.29
C ILE A 68 -6.87 12.92 -13.33
N VAL A 69 -5.65 12.40 -13.19
CA VAL A 69 -5.08 11.40 -14.10
C VAL A 69 -5.96 10.14 -14.17
N LEU A 70 -6.50 9.69 -13.04
CA LEU A 70 -7.39 8.53 -12.99
C LEU A 70 -8.74 8.81 -13.68
N CYS A 71 -9.26 10.04 -13.58
CA CYS A 71 -10.47 10.44 -14.32
C CYS A 71 -10.24 10.34 -15.82
N ASN A 72 -9.11 10.85 -16.33
CA ASN A 72 -8.76 10.79 -17.74
C ASN A 72 -8.58 9.34 -18.21
N GLN A 73 -7.86 8.49 -17.44
CA GLN A 73 -7.68 7.08 -17.74
C GLN A 73 -9.00 6.31 -17.77
N THR A 74 -9.87 6.56 -16.80
CA THR A 74 -11.21 5.93 -16.74
C THR A 74 -12.08 6.38 -17.89
N SER A 75 -12.08 7.68 -18.23
CA SER A 75 -12.79 8.22 -19.38
C SER A 75 -12.30 7.59 -20.70
N ALA A 76 -11.00 7.47 -20.88
CA ALA A 76 -10.42 6.82 -22.06
C ALA A 76 -10.82 5.31 -22.16
N ARG A 77 -10.88 4.60 -21.01
CA ARG A 77 -11.35 3.20 -20.98
C ARG A 77 -12.82 3.08 -21.32
N LEU A 78 -13.68 3.94 -20.77
CA LEU A 78 -15.11 3.97 -21.13
C LEU A 78 -15.29 4.23 -22.63
N GLN A 79 -14.49 5.14 -23.20
CA GLN A 79 -14.49 5.41 -24.64
C GLN A 79 -14.06 4.19 -25.47
N LYS A 80 -13.04 3.46 -25.02
CA LYS A 80 -12.59 2.22 -25.67
C LYS A 80 -13.68 1.16 -25.74
N TYR A 81 -14.60 1.13 -24.76
CA TYR A 81 -15.75 0.24 -24.70
C TYR A 81 -17.01 0.83 -25.36
N ASN A 82 -16.92 1.96 -26.07
CA ASN A 82 -18.05 2.69 -26.65
C ASN A 82 -19.17 2.99 -25.65
N ILE A 83 -18.80 3.36 -24.41
CA ILE A 83 -19.74 3.73 -23.36
C ILE A 83 -19.81 5.25 -23.24
N ASP A 84 -21.01 5.80 -23.54
CA ASP A 84 -21.25 7.24 -23.39
C ASP A 84 -21.22 7.66 -21.92
N HIS A 85 -20.51 8.76 -21.65
CA HIS A 85 -20.31 9.27 -20.31
C HIS A 85 -19.95 10.75 -20.30
N GLY A 86 -20.21 11.40 -19.17
CA GLY A 86 -19.72 12.73 -18.85
C GLY A 86 -18.55 12.68 -17.88
N VAL A 87 -17.78 13.77 -17.82
CA VAL A 87 -16.69 13.94 -16.84
C VAL A 87 -16.93 15.21 -16.04
N LEU A 88 -17.06 15.07 -14.72
CA LEU A 88 -17.19 16.17 -13.76
C LEU A 88 -15.83 16.48 -13.14
N GLN A 89 -15.01 17.16 -13.92
CA GLN A 89 -13.68 17.64 -13.54
C GLN A 89 -13.52 19.08 -14.05
N ALA A 90 -12.83 19.93 -13.29
CA ALA A 90 -12.61 21.30 -13.71
C ALA A 90 -11.85 21.37 -15.06
N GLY A 91 -12.43 22.11 -16.02
CA GLY A 91 -11.83 22.31 -17.34
C GLY A 91 -11.80 21.09 -18.27
N HIS A 92 -12.44 19.98 -17.93
CA HIS A 92 -12.42 18.81 -18.79
C HIS A 92 -13.34 18.99 -20.02
N TRP A 93 -12.80 18.67 -21.21
CA TRP A 93 -13.52 18.85 -22.49
C TRP A 93 -14.80 18.02 -22.63
N ARG A 94 -14.88 16.86 -21.94
CA ARG A 94 -16.07 15.97 -21.93
C ARG A 94 -17.05 16.35 -20.80
N HIS A 95 -17.24 17.63 -20.52
CA HIS A 95 -18.24 18.08 -19.54
C HIS A 95 -19.65 17.89 -20.10
N ARG A 96 -20.27 16.73 -19.81
CA ARG A 96 -21.62 16.34 -20.27
C ARG A 96 -22.48 15.90 -19.07
N PRO A 97 -23.05 16.84 -18.29
CA PRO A 97 -23.76 16.51 -17.04
C PRO A 97 -25.07 15.78 -17.25
N TYR A 98 -25.60 15.73 -18.46
CA TYR A 98 -26.82 15.01 -18.83
C TYR A 98 -26.60 13.51 -19.05
N GLU A 99 -25.37 13.08 -19.27
CA GLU A 99 -25.06 11.65 -19.45
C GLU A 99 -25.39 10.84 -18.18
N ARG A 100 -25.85 9.60 -18.36
CA ARG A 100 -26.21 8.73 -17.24
C ARG A 100 -24.99 8.26 -16.45
N ILE A 101 -23.87 8.09 -17.10
CA ILE A 101 -22.60 7.73 -16.47
C ILE A 101 -21.77 8.99 -16.29
N GLN A 102 -21.31 9.23 -15.06
CA GLN A 102 -20.46 10.36 -14.73
C GLN A 102 -19.14 9.86 -14.13
N VAL A 103 -18.01 10.32 -14.67
CA VAL A 103 -16.68 10.17 -14.07
C VAL A 103 -16.40 11.44 -13.29
N CYS A 104 -16.23 11.34 -11.98
CA CYS A 104 -16.15 12.48 -11.09
C CYS A 104 -14.78 12.59 -10.44
N SER A 105 -14.14 13.76 -10.51
CA SER A 105 -13.01 14.09 -9.66
C SER A 105 -13.52 14.41 -8.24
N ALA A 106 -13.02 13.66 -7.24
CA ALA A 106 -13.36 13.90 -5.83
C ALA A 106 -13.10 15.35 -5.40
N GLN A 107 -11.98 15.93 -5.82
CA GLN A 107 -11.63 17.31 -5.52
C GLN A 107 -12.62 18.32 -6.13
N THR A 108 -13.14 18.04 -7.33
CA THR A 108 -14.13 18.92 -7.98
C THR A 108 -15.47 18.83 -7.27
N ILE A 109 -15.91 17.63 -6.90
CA ILE A 109 -17.15 17.41 -6.17
C ILE A 109 -17.09 18.09 -4.80
N GLU A 110 -16.00 17.91 -4.06
CA GLU A 110 -15.79 18.53 -2.75
C GLU A 110 -15.80 20.06 -2.81
N LYS A 111 -15.17 20.66 -3.82
CA LYS A 111 -15.19 22.11 -4.01
C LYS A 111 -16.56 22.67 -4.38
N ARG A 112 -17.33 21.92 -5.17
CA ARG A 112 -18.68 22.32 -5.60
C ARG A 112 -19.75 22.03 -4.53
N GLY A 113 -19.45 21.15 -3.58
CA GLY A 113 -20.39 20.74 -2.52
C GLY A 113 -21.61 19.99 -3.03
N SER A 114 -21.60 19.48 -4.28
CA SER A 114 -22.75 18.83 -4.88
C SER A 114 -22.34 17.59 -5.66
N PHE A 115 -23.15 16.54 -5.51
CA PHE A 115 -23.09 15.32 -6.28
C PHE A 115 -24.18 15.34 -7.37
N PRO A 116 -23.94 14.69 -8.52
CA PRO A 116 -25.03 14.46 -9.49
C PRO A 116 -26.11 13.55 -8.89
N GLY A 117 -27.35 13.70 -9.31
CA GLY A 117 -28.43 12.77 -8.92
C GLY A 117 -28.12 11.36 -9.38
N LEU A 118 -28.07 10.39 -8.47
CA LEU A 118 -27.53 9.05 -8.71
C LEU A 118 -28.44 7.96 -8.16
N ASN A 119 -28.37 6.79 -8.81
CA ASN A 119 -28.87 5.51 -8.28
C ASN A 119 -27.72 4.63 -7.77
N LEU A 120 -26.50 4.80 -8.34
CA LEU A 120 -25.28 4.10 -7.96
C LEU A 120 -24.10 5.07 -7.88
N LEU A 121 -23.40 5.03 -6.77
CA LEU A 121 -22.08 5.68 -6.58
C LEU A 121 -21.01 4.61 -6.40
N ILE A 122 -19.97 4.66 -7.24
CA ILE A 122 -18.75 3.86 -7.07
C ILE A 122 -17.64 4.81 -6.61
N VAL A 123 -17.00 4.48 -5.50
CA VAL A 123 -15.89 5.27 -4.91
C VAL A 123 -14.61 4.50 -5.05
N ASP A 124 -13.68 4.98 -5.87
CA ASP A 124 -12.35 4.39 -5.98
C ASP A 124 -11.46 4.84 -4.83
N GLU A 125 -10.53 3.98 -4.41
CA GLU A 125 -9.67 4.17 -3.23
C GLU A 125 -10.48 4.60 -1.98
N ALA A 126 -11.60 3.91 -1.76
CA ALA A 126 -12.61 4.23 -0.74
C ALA A 126 -12.05 4.25 0.69
N HIS A 127 -10.89 3.64 0.93
CA HIS A 127 -10.18 3.73 2.21
C HIS A 127 -9.71 5.15 2.58
N THR A 128 -9.72 6.08 1.65
CA THR A 128 -9.33 7.49 1.90
C THR A 128 -10.36 8.23 2.77
N GLN A 129 -11.62 7.75 2.86
CA GLN A 129 -12.71 8.28 3.70
C GLN A 129 -12.84 9.82 3.65
N ARG A 130 -13.20 10.34 2.48
CA ARG A 130 -13.43 11.78 2.32
C ARG A 130 -14.70 12.19 3.05
N GLN A 131 -14.61 13.20 3.91
CA GLN A 131 -15.70 13.65 4.78
C GLN A 131 -16.99 13.93 3.99
N GLN A 132 -16.93 14.74 2.95
CA GLN A 132 -18.10 15.09 2.14
C GLN A 132 -18.74 13.88 1.46
N THR A 133 -17.92 12.92 1.02
CA THR A 133 -18.42 11.67 0.44
C THR A 133 -19.14 10.83 1.50
N THR A 134 -18.59 10.72 2.69
CA THR A 134 -19.19 9.99 3.81
C THR A 134 -20.51 10.64 4.24
N GLU A 135 -20.56 11.96 4.32
CA GLU A 135 -21.78 12.72 4.62
C GLU A 135 -22.84 12.56 3.51
N PHE A 136 -22.42 12.63 2.24
CA PHE A 136 -23.33 12.39 1.11
C PHE A 136 -23.94 10.99 1.19
N ILE A 137 -23.14 9.95 1.46
CA ILE A 137 -23.63 8.57 1.59
C ILE A 137 -24.64 8.45 2.74
N LYS A 138 -24.41 9.12 3.88
CA LYS A 138 -25.32 9.12 5.02
C LYS A 138 -26.66 9.81 4.70
N ASN A 139 -26.59 10.93 4.00
CA ASN A 139 -27.77 11.77 3.72
C ASN A 139 -28.61 11.27 2.56
N ASN A 140 -28.14 10.26 1.80
CA ASN A 140 -28.84 9.72 0.64
C ASN A 140 -29.04 8.19 0.81
N PRO A 141 -29.97 7.76 1.66
CA PRO A 141 -30.16 6.34 1.99
C PRO A 141 -30.63 5.48 0.81
N ASP A 142 -31.22 6.07 -0.22
CA ASP A 142 -31.75 5.36 -1.40
C ASP A 142 -30.68 5.02 -2.45
N ILE A 143 -29.50 5.62 -2.36
CA ILE A 143 -28.42 5.38 -3.31
C ILE A 143 -27.63 4.13 -2.91
N ARG A 144 -27.40 3.25 -3.88
CA ARG A 144 -26.44 2.14 -3.72
C ARG A 144 -25.02 2.65 -3.85
N VAL A 145 -24.14 2.18 -2.95
CA VAL A 145 -22.75 2.62 -2.90
C VAL A 145 -21.82 1.43 -2.95
N ILE A 146 -20.77 1.52 -3.77
CA ILE A 146 -19.71 0.52 -3.84
C ILE A 146 -18.38 1.23 -3.64
N GLY A 147 -17.69 0.92 -2.54
CA GLY A 147 -16.32 1.32 -2.35
C GLY A 147 -15.37 0.31 -2.99
N LEU A 148 -14.37 0.77 -3.74
CA LEU A 148 -13.30 -0.07 -4.26
C LEU A 148 -12.03 0.18 -3.48
N SER A 149 -11.36 -0.88 -3.01
CA SER A 149 -10.06 -0.75 -2.36
C SER A 149 -9.21 -2.02 -2.51
N ALA A 150 -7.89 -1.84 -2.63
CA ALA A 150 -6.92 -2.92 -2.49
C ALA A 150 -6.41 -3.04 -1.04
N SER A 151 -6.69 -2.07 -0.19
CA SER A 151 -6.16 -1.95 1.17
C SER A 151 -7.17 -1.27 2.09
N PRO A 152 -8.33 -1.89 2.37
CA PRO A 152 -9.40 -1.27 3.15
C PRO A 152 -9.15 -1.35 4.66
N PHE A 153 -7.98 -0.82 5.11
CA PHE A 153 -7.53 -0.92 6.51
C PHE A 153 -7.73 0.36 7.32
N ALA A 154 -8.38 1.39 6.75
CA ALA A 154 -8.64 2.62 7.47
C ALA A 154 -9.68 2.38 8.59
N ASP A 155 -9.45 2.97 9.76
CA ASP A 155 -10.37 2.88 10.89
C ASP A 155 -11.73 3.50 10.57
N GLY A 156 -12.82 2.84 10.96
CA GLY A 156 -14.19 3.34 10.78
C GLY A 156 -14.80 3.10 9.39
N LEU A 157 -14.15 2.34 8.51
CA LEU A 157 -14.72 1.97 7.22
C LEU A 157 -16.02 1.18 7.35
N GLY A 158 -16.16 0.33 8.39
CA GLY A 158 -17.37 -0.42 8.69
C GLY A 158 -18.59 0.45 9.00
N GLN A 159 -18.39 1.69 9.46
CA GLN A 159 -19.47 2.65 9.67
C GLN A 159 -20.09 3.16 8.34
N THR A 160 -19.29 3.16 7.26
CA THR A 160 -19.75 3.61 5.94
C THR A 160 -20.15 2.44 5.06
N TYR A 161 -19.37 1.35 5.06
CA TYR A 161 -19.58 0.17 4.22
C TYR A 161 -19.95 -1.02 5.12
N THR A 162 -21.21 -1.44 5.05
CA THR A 162 -21.80 -2.45 5.95
C THR A 162 -21.45 -3.90 5.59
N LYS A 163 -20.84 -4.13 4.42
CA LYS A 163 -20.41 -5.46 3.95
C LYS A 163 -19.11 -5.31 3.15
N VAL A 164 -18.18 -6.23 3.36
CA VAL A 164 -17.03 -6.42 2.45
C VAL A 164 -17.26 -7.65 1.59
N VAL A 165 -16.93 -7.55 0.31
CA VAL A 165 -17.00 -8.67 -0.64
C VAL A 165 -15.68 -8.81 -1.38
N SER A 166 -15.24 -10.04 -1.58
CA SER A 166 -14.08 -10.40 -2.38
C SER A 166 -14.30 -11.76 -3.06
N ALA A 167 -13.62 -11.99 -4.18
CA ALA A 167 -13.65 -13.28 -4.87
C ALA A 167 -12.25 -13.82 -5.17
N THR A 168 -11.19 -13.07 -4.82
CA THR A 168 -9.80 -13.46 -5.08
C THR A 168 -8.87 -12.93 -4.02
N THR A 169 -7.66 -13.50 -3.94
CA THR A 169 -6.57 -13.07 -3.07
C THR A 169 -5.32 -12.79 -3.90
N THR A 170 -4.30 -12.20 -3.30
CA THR A 170 -3.01 -11.97 -3.98
C THR A 170 -2.38 -13.29 -4.41
N ALA A 171 -2.43 -14.33 -3.56
CA ALA A 171 -1.93 -15.67 -3.88
C ALA A 171 -2.61 -16.24 -5.13
N LYS A 172 -3.95 -16.20 -5.20
CA LYS A 172 -4.69 -16.68 -6.38
C LYS A 172 -4.35 -15.93 -7.66
N LEU A 173 -4.12 -14.61 -7.57
CA LEU A 173 -3.70 -13.82 -8.75
C LEU A 173 -2.28 -14.17 -9.20
N VAL A 174 -1.39 -14.55 -8.29
CA VAL A 174 -0.04 -15.05 -8.62
C VAL A 174 -0.15 -16.43 -9.28
N ASP A 175 -0.94 -17.34 -8.74
CA ASP A 175 -1.18 -18.67 -9.34
C ASP A 175 -1.77 -18.59 -10.75
N GLN A 176 -2.64 -17.58 -10.98
CA GLN A 176 -3.22 -17.28 -12.29
C GLN A 176 -2.28 -16.50 -13.22
N LYS A 177 -1.03 -16.21 -12.82
CA LYS A 177 -0.05 -15.40 -13.55
C LYS A 177 -0.52 -13.98 -13.91
N ARG A 178 -1.50 -13.46 -13.19
CA ARG A 178 -1.96 -12.05 -13.29
C ARG A 178 -1.13 -11.11 -12.43
N LEU A 179 -0.45 -11.65 -11.43
CA LEU A 179 0.63 -11.04 -10.67
C LEU A 179 1.85 -11.96 -10.69
N VAL A 180 3.02 -11.42 -10.36
CA VAL A 180 4.23 -12.19 -10.15
C VAL A 180 4.58 -12.25 -8.66
N PRO A 181 5.21 -13.32 -8.18
CA PRO A 181 5.68 -13.40 -6.79
C PRO A 181 6.82 -12.41 -6.55
N LEU A 182 6.99 -12.00 -5.28
CA LEU A 182 8.11 -11.21 -4.83
C LEU A 182 9.22 -12.09 -4.26
N ARG A 183 10.47 -11.85 -4.71
CA ARG A 183 11.66 -12.26 -3.99
C ARG A 183 12.10 -11.09 -3.11
N VAL A 184 12.00 -11.29 -1.80
CA VAL A 184 12.21 -10.23 -0.83
C VAL A 184 13.62 -10.34 -0.25
N PHE A 185 14.34 -9.24 -0.27
CA PHE A 185 15.64 -9.07 0.36
C PHE A 185 15.50 -8.06 1.49
N ILE A 186 15.99 -8.44 2.67
CA ILE A 186 15.95 -7.62 3.88
C ILE A 186 17.35 -7.31 4.38
N ALA A 187 17.52 -6.14 4.96
CA ALA A 187 18.77 -5.78 5.62
C ALA A 187 18.88 -6.42 7.02
N LYS A 188 20.07 -6.86 7.39
CA LYS A 188 20.32 -7.74 8.53
C LYS A 188 20.12 -7.12 9.92
N GLU A 189 20.13 -5.79 10.07
CA GLU A 189 19.93 -5.15 11.38
C GLU A 189 19.05 -3.90 11.31
N ILE A 190 17.94 -3.95 12.04
CA ILE A 190 17.12 -2.78 12.32
C ILE A 190 16.96 -2.67 13.82
N ASN A 191 17.81 -1.89 14.47
CA ASN A 191 17.63 -1.56 15.87
C ASN A 191 16.75 -0.31 16.00
N MET A 192 15.44 -0.55 16.14
CA MET A 192 14.43 0.50 16.37
C MET A 192 14.11 0.67 17.86
N ALA A 193 14.87 0.08 18.77
CA ALA A 193 14.65 0.19 20.19
C ALA A 193 14.86 1.63 20.67
N GLY A 194 13.85 2.22 21.29
CA GLY A 194 13.90 3.52 22.00
C GLY A 194 13.49 4.76 21.20
N ALA A 195 12.99 4.66 19.97
CA ALA A 195 12.48 5.83 19.26
C ALA A 195 11.04 6.19 19.68
N LYS A 196 10.77 7.48 19.97
CA LYS A 196 9.45 7.98 20.38
C LYS A 196 8.50 8.11 19.19
N LYS A 197 7.22 7.81 19.41
CA LYS A 197 6.15 7.85 18.41
C LYS A 197 5.17 8.99 18.72
N VAL A 198 4.71 9.71 17.69
CA VAL A 198 3.66 10.72 17.79
C VAL A 198 2.51 10.30 16.88
N ALA A 199 1.29 10.22 17.45
CA ALA A 199 0.08 9.71 16.77
C ALA A 199 0.25 8.33 16.10
N GLY A 200 1.27 7.56 16.56
CA GLY A 200 1.55 6.22 16.07
C GLY A 200 2.47 6.11 14.86
N GLU A 201 2.88 7.23 14.28
CA GLU A 201 3.96 7.33 13.30
C GLU A 201 5.15 8.08 13.92
N TRP A 202 6.34 7.95 13.29
CA TRP A 202 7.51 8.69 13.71
C TRP A 202 7.25 10.18 13.52
N SER A 203 7.48 11.01 14.56
CA SER A 203 7.34 12.45 14.39
C SER A 203 8.34 12.95 13.36
N GLN A 204 7.92 13.91 12.52
CA GLN A 204 8.82 14.54 11.56
C GLN A 204 10.03 15.21 12.25
N ALA A 205 9.88 15.64 13.51
CA ALA A 205 10.94 16.23 14.30
C ALA A 205 11.92 15.16 14.85
N GLU A 206 11.46 13.97 15.24
CA GLU A 206 12.34 12.88 15.66
C GLU A 206 12.90 12.04 14.51
N ALA A 207 12.16 11.95 13.40
CA ALA A 207 12.74 11.58 12.11
C ALA A 207 13.83 12.59 11.72
N GLY A 208 13.73 13.84 12.20
CA GLY A 208 14.68 14.92 11.99
C GLY A 208 15.90 14.88 12.92
N THR A 209 15.74 14.51 14.18
CA THR A 209 16.82 14.54 15.19
C THR A 209 17.57 13.21 15.34
N ARG A 210 16.96 12.09 14.97
CA ARG A 210 17.59 10.75 15.03
C ARG A 210 17.84 10.10 13.68
N GLY A 211 17.53 10.80 12.57
CA GLY A 211 17.59 10.28 11.22
C GLY A 211 16.70 9.02 11.06
N MET A 212 15.87 8.95 10.03
CA MET A 212 15.29 7.67 9.69
C MET A 212 16.41 6.75 9.25
N LYS A 213 16.71 5.71 10.06
CA LYS A 213 17.76 4.76 9.75
C LYS A 213 17.24 3.80 8.68
N ILE A 214 17.91 3.78 7.55
CA ILE A 214 17.81 2.70 6.57
C ILE A 214 19.08 1.87 6.69
N THR A 215 18.97 0.56 6.51
CA THR A 215 20.10 -0.35 6.63
C THR A 215 20.65 -0.68 5.25
N GLY A 216 21.95 -0.62 5.10
CA GLY A 216 22.68 -0.87 3.85
C GLY A 216 22.69 0.32 2.89
N ASP A 217 23.67 0.30 1.98
CA ASP A 217 23.76 1.25 0.89
C ASP A 217 22.76 0.87 -0.20
N VAL A 218 21.75 1.71 -0.41
CA VAL A 218 20.68 1.48 -1.38
C VAL A 218 21.24 1.29 -2.80
N VAL A 219 22.20 2.09 -3.19
CA VAL A 219 22.78 2.08 -4.55
C VAL A 219 23.65 0.85 -4.75
N ALA A 220 24.56 0.57 -3.80
CA ALA A 220 25.46 -0.57 -3.88
C ALA A 220 24.70 -1.90 -3.86
N GLU A 221 23.72 -2.07 -2.96
CA GLU A 221 22.91 -3.28 -2.90
C GLU A 221 22.00 -3.45 -4.12
N TRP A 222 21.41 -2.36 -4.63
CA TRP A 222 20.64 -2.41 -5.87
C TRP A 222 21.52 -2.83 -7.06
N ALA A 223 22.71 -2.22 -7.23
CA ALA A 223 23.65 -2.56 -8.29
C ALA A 223 24.12 -4.01 -8.22
N LYS A 224 24.46 -4.47 -7.00
CA LYS A 224 24.83 -5.87 -6.73
C LYS A 224 23.70 -6.82 -7.08
N LYS A 225 22.49 -6.62 -6.55
CA LYS A 225 21.37 -7.54 -6.75
C LYS A 225 20.84 -7.55 -8.18
N THR A 226 20.80 -6.40 -8.86
CA THR A 226 20.37 -6.35 -10.26
C THR A 226 21.38 -7.07 -11.18
N THR A 227 22.67 -6.96 -10.91
CA THR A 227 23.72 -7.66 -11.65
C THR A 227 23.72 -9.17 -11.37
N GLU A 228 23.65 -9.59 -10.10
CA GLU A 228 23.63 -10.99 -9.69
C GLU A 228 22.43 -11.76 -10.26
N ILE A 229 21.25 -11.13 -10.30
CA ILE A 229 19.98 -11.81 -10.60
C ILE A 229 19.56 -11.64 -12.05
N PHE A 230 19.80 -10.47 -12.63
CA PHE A 230 19.32 -10.13 -13.98
C PHE A 230 20.44 -9.88 -14.99
N GLY A 231 21.70 -9.92 -14.56
CA GLY A 231 22.86 -9.62 -15.42
C GLY A 231 23.02 -8.13 -15.75
N GLY A 232 22.27 -7.24 -15.10
CA GLY A 232 22.37 -5.80 -15.32
C GLY A 232 21.12 -5.03 -14.88
N PRO A 233 21.10 -3.70 -15.05
CA PRO A 233 20.01 -2.83 -14.60
C PRO A 233 18.64 -3.26 -15.11
N ARG A 234 17.62 -3.11 -14.27
CA ARG A 234 16.21 -3.33 -14.61
C ARG A 234 15.38 -2.17 -14.10
N LYS A 235 14.23 -1.91 -14.75
CA LYS A 235 13.30 -0.86 -14.35
C LYS A 235 12.94 -0.98 -12.87
N THR A 236 13.19 0.10 -12.12
CA THR A 236 13.13 0.13 -10.67
C THR A 236 12.23 1.27 -10.17
N ILE A 237 11.48 1.05 -9.09
CA ILE A 237 10.86 2.12 -8.31
C ILE A 237 11.48 2.14 -6.92
N VAL A 238 11.98 3.31 -6.51
CA VAL A 238 12.49 3.56 -5.16
C VAL A 238 11.48 4.41 -4.39
N PHE A 239 11.03 3.95 -3.25
CA PHE A 239 10.13 4.70 -2.36
C PHE A 239 10.95 5.37 -1.27
N CYS A 240 11.09 6.68 -1.34
CA CYS A 240 11.89 7.48 -0.41
C CYS A 240 11.04 8.21 0.63
N SER A 241 11.70 8.65 1.72
CA SER A 241 11.04 9.22 2.89
C SER A 241 10.58 10.67 2.70
N ASN A 242 11.35 11.45 1.97
CA ASN A 242 11.06 12.86 1.68
C ASN A 242 11.79 13.31 0.40
N VAL A 243 11.52 14.53 -0.04
CA VAL A 243 12.07 15.09 -1.29
C VAL A 243 13.60 15.18 -1.25
N ALA A 244 14.18 15.59 -0.10
CA ALA A 244 15.63 15.69 0.05
C ALA A 244 16.31 14.31 -0.02
N HIS A 245 15.70 13.29 0.61
CA HIS A 245 16.19 11.90 0.50
C HIS A 245 16.10 11.39 -0.94
N GLY A 246 15.04 11.75 -1.67
CA GLY A 246 14.90 11.39 -3.09
C GLY A 246 15.98 12.04 -3.95
N ALA A 247 16.31 13.30 -3.71
CA ALA A 247 17.38 14.02 -4.41
C ALA A 247 18.79 13.44 -4.10
N ASP A 248 19.06 13.13 -2.82
CA ASP A 248 20.31 12.49 -2.38
C ASP A 248 20.50 11.12 -3.05
N LEU A 249 19.45 10.29 -3.07
CA LEU A 249 19.51 9.00 -3.75
C LEU A 249 19.73 9.15 -5.27
N ALA A 250 19.04 10.12 -5.92
CA ALA A 250 19.23 10.37 -7.35
C ALA A 250 20.68 10.76 -7.68
N GLN A 251 21.27 11.62 -6.84
CA GLN A 251 22.68 12.01 -6.98
C GLN A 251 23.61 10.80 -6.85
N LYS A 252 23.44 9.97 -5.80
CA LYS A 252 24.26 8.77 -5.57
C LYS A 252 24.14 7.75 -6.70
N PHE A 253 22.92 7.56 -7.25
CA PHE A 253 22.72 6.73 -8.44
C PHE A 253 23.47 7.31 -9.65
N ALA A 254 23.42 8.63 -9.86
CA ALA A 254 24.11 9.29 -10.97
C ALA A 254 25.64 9.18 -10.82
N GLU A 255 26.19 9.33 -9.63
CA GLU A 255 27.62 9.13 -9.32
C GLU A 255 28.07 7.67 -9.58
N ALA A 256 27.17 6.70 -9.40
CA ALA A 256 27.39 5.30 -9.75
C ALA A 256 27.12 4.98 -11.24
N GLY A 257 26.78 5.97 -12.08
CA GLY A 257 26.53 5.82 -13.51
C GLY A 257 25.11 5.37 -13.89
N TYR A 258 24.13 5.49 -12.99
CA TYR A 258 22.74 5.10 -13.23
C TYR A 258 21.81 6.31 -13.24
N ASN A 259 20.88 6.32 -14.20
CA ASN A 259 19.91 7.38 -14.37
C ASN A 259 18.62 7.08 -13.58
N PHE A 260 18.43 7.74 -12.43
CA PHE A 260 17.22 7.68 -11.61
C PHE A 260 16.60 9.06 -11.51
N VAL A 261 15.31 9.16 -11.83
CA VAL A 261 14.57 10.44 -11.85
C VAL A 261 13.74 10.57 -10.57
N PRO A 262 14.02 11.57 -9.71
CA PRO A 262 13.20 11.83 -8.53
C PRO A 262 11.88 12.51 -8.93
N ILE A 263 10.77 12.04 -8.35
CA ILE A 263 9.43 12.58 -8.57
C ILE A 263 8.76 12.81 -7.22
N SER A 264 8.22 14.01 -7.03
CA SER A 264 7.61 14.43 -5.78
C SER A 264 6.27 15.17 -5.98
N TYR A 265 5.57 15.43 -4.88
CA TYR A 265 4.37 16.27 -4.89
C TYR A 265 4.64 17.74 -5.23
N LYS A 266 5.90 18.18 -5.19
CA LYS A 266 6.33 19.55 -5.54
C LYS A 266 6.44 19.78 -7.05
N ASP A 267 6.59 18.70 -7.82
CA ASP A 267 6.79 18.78 -9.25
C ASP A 267 5.48 19.06 -10.00
N SER A 268 5.56 19.69 -11.16
CA SER A 268 4.40 19.94 -12.01
C SER A 268 3.77 18.64 -12.50
N ASP A 269 2.47 18.66 -12.78
CA ASP A 269 1.78 17.46 -13.31
C ASP A 269 2.29 17.08 -14.70
N GLU A 270 2.74 18.05 -15.50
CA GLU A 270 3.37 17.84 -16.79
C GLU A 270 4.68 17.06 -16.64
N PHE A 271 5.61 17.54 -15.80
CA PHE A 271 6.87 16.83 -15.53
C PHE A 271 6.65 15.39 -15.06
N LYS A 272 5.70 15.19 -14.13
CA LYS A 272 5.37 13.85 -13.63
C LYS A 272 4.85 12.94 -14.75
N THR A 273 4.01 13.47 -15.61
CA THR A 273 3.44 12.74 -16.74
C THR A 273 4.52 12.35 -17.75
N ASP A 274 5.39 13.29 -18.11
CA ASP A 274 6.47 13.08 -19.06
C ASP A 274 7.50 12.08 -18.54
N ALA A 275 7.93 12.20 -17.29
CA ALA A 275 8.86 11.28 -16.65
C ALA A 275 8.31 9.84 -16.61
N VAL A 276 7.02 9.67 -16.29
CA VAL A 276 6.37 8.34 -16.29
C VAL A 276 6.22 7.83 -17.74
N ALA A 277 5.86 8.67 -18.69
CA ALA A 277 5.75 8.30 -20.10
C ALA A 277 7.10 7.85 -20.67
N ASP A 278 8.17 8.59 -20.38
CA ASP A 278 9.53 8.22 -20.77
C ASP A 278 9.98 6.91 -20.13
N PHE A 279 9.76 6.76 -18.82
CA PHE A 279 10.09 5.53 -18.11
C PHE A 279 9.32 4.32 -18.62
N SER A 280 8.12 4.52 -19.17
CA SER A 280 7.29 3.43 -19.73
C SER A 280 7.79 2.90 -21.06
N LYS A 281 8.63 3.64 -21.79
CA LYS A 281 9.15 3.22 -23.10
C LYS A 281 10.06 1.99 -22.94
N PRO A 282 10.03 1.04 -23.90
CA PRO A 282 10.90 -0.15 -23.86
C PRO A 282 12.39 0.19 -23.91
N ASP A 283 12.75 1.26 -24.64
CA ASP A 283 14.11 1.73 -24.90
C ASP A 283 14.52 2.91 -23.99
N THR A 284 13.83 3.10 -22.88
CA THR A 284 14.11 4.19 -21.94
C THR A 284 15.54 4.16 -21.42
N LYS A 285 16.14 5.34 -21.28
CA LYS A 285 17.42 5.52 -20.58
C LYS A 285 17.27 5.71 -19.06
N ILE A 286 16.03 5.75 -18.57
CA ILE A 286 15.71 5.88 -17.16
C ILE A 286 15.73 4.48 -16.53
N HIS A 287 16.71 4.22 -15.65
CA HIS A 287 16.82 2.97 -14.90
C HIS A 287 15.77 2.87 -13.79
N GLY A 288 15.39 4.01 -13.18
CA GLY A 288 14.39 4.01 -12.13
C GLY A 288 13.75 5.36 -11.84
N LEU A 289 12.60 5.31 -11.17
CA LEU A 289 11.93 6.47 -10.60
C LEU A 289 12.06 6.45 -9.08
N ILE A 290 12.37 7.59 -8.48
CA ILE A 290 12.44 7.75 -7.02
C ILE A 290 11.20 8.54 -6.58
N ALA A 291 10.30 7.86 -5.86
CA ALA A 291 8.99 8.38 -5.51
C ALA A 291 8.92 8.84 -4.05
N CYS A 292 8.54 10.11 -3.85
CA CYS A 292 8.20 10.66 -2.54
C CYS A 292 6.70 10.90 -2.45
N ASP A 293 5.96 10.03 -1.71
CA ASP A 293 4.50 10.09 -1.49
C ASP A 293 3.63 10.09 -2.76
N ILE A 294 4.22 9.74 -3.88
CA ILE A 294 3.54 9.61 -5.17
C ILE A 294 3.80 8.24 -5.78
N LEU A 295 3.29 7.96 -6.97
CA LEU A 295 3.36 6.65 -7.65
C LEU A 295 2.64 5.49 -6.92
N THR A 296 2.13 5.68 -5.71
CA THR A 296 1.26 4.69 -5.05
C THR A 296 -0.14 4.65 -5.67
N LYS A 297 -0.57 5.75 -6.32
CA LYS A 297 -1.88 5.87 -7.00
C LYS A 297 -1.69 6.37 -8.44
N GLY A 298 -2.37 5.73 -9.41
CA GLY A 298 -2.39 6.17 -10.82
C GLY A 298 -1.15 5.86 -11.65
N PHE A 299 -0.13 5.18 -11.08
CA PHE A 299 1.04 4.72 -11.80
C PHE A 299 0.82 3.32 -12.38
N ASP A 300 1.05 3.14 -13.68
CA ASP A 300 0.86 1.87 -14.38
C ASP A 300 2.01 1.58 -15.34
N VAL A 301 3.10 1.02 -14.82
CA VAL A 301 4.26 0.55 -15.57
C VAL A 301 4.51 -0.92 -15.18
N PRO A 302 3.93 -1.89 -15.91
CA PRO A 302 3.95 -3.30 -15.51
C PRO A 302 5.33 -3.97 -15.57
N ASP A 303 6.24 -3.47 -16.42
CA ASP A 303 7.59 -4.01 -16.64
C ASP A 303 8.62 -3.55 -15.58
N VAL A 304 8.18 -2.92 -14.49
CA VAL A 304 9.01 -2.66 -13.32
C VAL A 304 9.39 -3.97 -12.65
N MET A 305 10.69 -4.27 -12.58
CA MET A 305 11.23 -5.52 -12.05
C MET A 305 11.64 -5.43 -10.58
N ILE A 306 11.97 -4.23 -10.09
CA ILE A 306 12.56 -4.03 -8.76
C ILE A 306 11.80 -2.91 -8.02
N GLY A 307 11.43 -3.19 -6.79
CA GLY A 307 10.97 -2.21 -5.82
C GLY A 307 11.97 -2.05 -4.69
N VAL A 308 12.27 -0.81 -4.33
CA VAL A 308 13.16 -0.48 -3.22
C VAL A 308 12.38 0.28 -2.16
N SER A 309 12.29 -0.27 -0.96
CA SER A 309 11.67 0.38 0.20
C SER A 309 12.74 1.08 1.03
N ALA A 310 12.88 2.39 0.85
CA ALA A 310 13.79 3.25 1.62
C ALA A 310 13.03 4.25 2.51
N ARG A 311 11.77 3.93 2.85
CA ARG A 311 10.90 4.71 3.72
C ARG A 311 10.34 3.83 4.84
N PRO A 312 10.83 3.95 6.08
CA PRO A 312 10.26 3.25 7.22
C PRO A 312 8.84 3.74 7.55
N PHE A 313 7.92 2.79 7.76
CA PHE A 313 6.58 3.04 8.28
C PHE A 313 6.44 2.49 9.69
N THR A 314 5.65 3.13 10.55
CA THR A 314 5.28 2.56 11.86
C THR A 314 3.93 1.87 11.83
N LYS A 315 2.96 2.44 11.13
CA LYS A 315 1.57 1.96 11.07
C LYS A 315 0.99 1.84 9.68
N SER A 316 1.64 2.40 8.66
CA SER A 316 1.07 2.48 7.32
C SER A 316 1.23 1.19 6.53
N PHE A 317 0.63 0.08 7.03
CA PHE A 317 0.54 -1.18 6.29
C PHE A 317 -0.07 -1.00 4.91
N MET A 318 -1.11 -0.14 4.81
CA MET A 318 -1.75 0.20 3.54
C MET A 318 -0.75 0.72 2.49
N SER A 319 0.13 1.66 2.87
CA SER A 319 1.15 2.19 1.95
C SER A 319 2.13 1.10 1.51
N HIS A 320 2.53 0.21 2.43
CA HIS A 320 3.41 -0.91 2.14
C HIS A 320 2.79 -1.86 1.10
N VAL A 321 1.52 -2.24 1.28
CA VAL A 321 0.77 -3.08 0.33
C VAL A 321 0.66 -2.42 -1.04
N GLN A 322 0.35 -1.13 -1.09
CA GLN A 322 0.24 -0.38 -2.35
C GLN A 322 1.57 -0.30 -3.10
N GLN A 323 2.68 -0.10 -2.39
CA GLN A 323 4.02 -0.07 -2.98
C GLN A 323 4.39 -1.43 -3.58
N MET A 324 4.27 -2.52 -2.83
CA MET A 324 4.54 -3.88 -3.33
C MET A 324 3.65 -4.22 -4.54
N GLY A 325 2.37 -3.86 -4.48
CA GLY A 325 1.43 -4.09 -5.58
C GLY A 325 1.79 -3.40 -6.90
N ARG A 326 2.62 -2.34 -6.89
CA ARG A 326 3.13 -1.72 -8.11
C ARG A 326 4.16 -2.58 -8.82
N VAL A 327 4.93 -3.32 -8.04
CA VAL A 327 6.04 -4.14 -8.54
C VAL A 327 5.57 -5.55 -8.92
N MET A 328 4.48 -6.04 -8.33
CA MET A 328 3.95 -7.40 -8.57
C MET A 328 3.18 -7.55 -9.90
N ARG A 329 2.99 -6.51 -10.68
CA ARG A 329 2.25 -6.60 -11.94
C ARG A 329 2.94 -7.54 -12.92
N SER A 330 2.15 -8.38 -13.59
CA SER A 330 2.67 -9.28 -14.62
C SER A 330 3.04 -8.53 -15.89
N TYR A 331 4.09 -8.99 -16.55
CA TYR A 331 4.55 -8.50 -17.85
C TYR A 331 5.21 -9.66 -18.61
N PRO A 332 5.16 -9.71 -19.94
CA PRO A 332 5.83 -10.76 -20.72
C PRO A 332 7.31 -10.89 -20.34
N GLY A 333 7.75 -12.10 -20.02
CA GLY A 333 9.12 -12.40 -19.59
C GLY A 333 9.46 -12.01 -18.15
N LYS A 334 8.46 -11.66 -17.34
CA LYS A 334 8.61 -11.36 -15.92
C LYS A 334 8.02 -12.51 -15.08
N ASP A 335 8.89 -13.35 -14.52
CA ASP A 335 8.47 -14.49 -13.69
C ASP A 335 8.36 -14.14 -12.20
N PHE A 336 9.13 -13.15 -11.75
CA PHE A 336 9.13 -12.61 -10.39
C PHE A 336 9.56 -11.14 -10.40
N ALA A 337 9.41 -10.49 -9.24
CA ALA A 337 9.97 -9.16 -9.01
C ALA A 337 10.80 -9.15 -7.73
N LEU A 338 11.78 -8.24 -7.65
CA LEU A 338 12.58 -8.05 -6.45
C LEU A 338 11.96 -6.98 -5.55
N TRP A 339 11.99 -7.22 -4.25
CA TRP A 339 11.70 -6.23 -3.22
C TRP A 339 12.91 -6.07 -2.31
N LEU A 340 13.59 -4.93 -2.40
CA LEU A 340 14.75 -4.60 -1.57
C LEU A 340 14.27 -3.74 -0.40
N ASP A 341 14.15 -4.33 0.79
CA ASP A 341 13.64 -3.65 1.98
C ASP A 341 14.77 -3.12 2.86
N HIS A 342 15.16 -1.88 2.64
CA HIS A 342 16.07 -1.12 3.49
C HIS A 342 15.40 -0.51 4.73
N SER A 343 14.08 -0.53 4.77
CA SER A 343 13.27 0.16 5.78
C SER A 343 12.80 -0.73 6.93
N GLY A 344 12.90 -2.06 6.76
CA GLY A 344 12.37 -3.06 7.70
C GLY A 344 10.85 -3.17 7.74
N ASN A 345 10.18 -2.58 6.77
CA ASN A 345 8.72 -2.63 6.69
C ASN A 345 8.21 -4.04 6.46
N TYR A 346 8.90 -4.84 5.63
CA TYR A 346 8.47 -6.19 5.32
C TYR A 346 8.40 -7.08 6.56
N LEU A 347 9.46 -7.08 7.38
CA LEU A 347 9.45 -7.83 8.64
C LEU A 347 8.43 -7.30 9.64
N ARG A 348 8.25 -5.97 9.68
CA ARG A 348 7.29 -5.33 10.60
C ARG A 348 5.85 -5.71 10.31
N PHE A 349 5.49 -5.79 9.02
CA PHE A 349 4.13 -6.07 8.56
C PHE A 349 3.97 -7.49 8.01
N GLN A 350 4.92 -8.39 8.27
CA GLN A 350 4.96 -9.71 7.67
C GLN A 350 3.68 -10.52 7.95
N GLU A 351 3.17 -10.50 9.19
CA GLU A 351 1.95 -11.23 9.53
C GLU A 351 0.72 -10.67 8.82
N ASP A 352 0.56 -9.34 8.84
CA ASP A 352 -0.55 -8.67 8.18
C ASP A 352 -0.48 -8.89 6.66
N TRP A 353 0.74 -8.93 6.09
CA TRP A 353 0.95 -9.23 4.69
C TRP A 353 0.63 -10.69 4.35
N ASP A 354 1.09 -11.64 5.12
CA ASP A 354 0.83 -13.08 4.91
C ASP A 354 -0.67 -13.36 4.98
N GLU A 355 -1.39 -12.77 5.95
CA GLU A 355 -2.86 -12.87 6.04
C GLU A 355 -3.53 -12.26 4.81
N LEU A 356 -3.15 -11.03 4.43
CA LEU A 356 -3.71 -10.38 3.26
C LEU A 356 -3.42 -11.14 1.97
N TYR A 357 -2.21 -11.66 1.84
CA TYR A 357 -1.75 -12.38 0.66
C TYR A 357 -2.55 -13.67 0.40
N HIS A 358 -2.80 -14.45 1.45
CA HIS A 358 -3.47 -15.75 1.35
C HIS A 358 -4.98 -15.68 1.55
N ASP A 359 -5.45 -14.92 2.53
CA ASP A 359 -6.84 -14.91 2.98
C ASP A 359 -7.62 -13.68 2.46
N GLY A 360 -6.94 -12.56 2.20
CA GLY A 360 -7.59 -11.31 1.80
C GLY A 360 -8.21 -10.57 2.97
N VAL A 361 -9.32 -9.84 2.71
CA VAL A 361 -10.03 -9.04 3.72
C VAL A 361 -11.46 -9.55 3.84
N HIS A 362 -11.88 -9.88 5.07
CA HIS A 362 -13.22 -10.40 5.38
C HIS A 362 -14.06 -9.44 6.20
N GLU A 363 -13.43 -8.54 6.96
CA GLU A 363 -14.07 -7.59 7.85
C GLU A 363 -13.47 -6.20 7.71
N LEU A 364 -14.27 -5.17 7.99
CA LEU A 364 -13.83 -3.78 8.03
C LEU A 364 -13.77 -3.29 9.48
N SER A 365 -12.85 -2.38 9.77
CA SER A 365 -12.77 -1.77 11.10
C SER A 365 -13.96 -0.82 11.31
N ASP A 366 -14.70 -1.03 12.40
CA ASP A 366 -15.79 -0.13 12.82
C ASP A 366 -15.26 1.16 13.47
N GLY A 367 -13.95 1.23 13.73
CA GLY A 367 -13.35 2.32 14.49
C GLY A 367 -13.81 2.28 15.94
N LYS A 368 -12.91 2.05 16.88
CA LYS A 368 -13.21 2.35 18.28
C LYS A 368 -13.38 3.86 18.38
N GLU A 369 -14.46 4.36 19.04
CA GLU A 369 -14.52 5.74 19.47
C GLU A 369 -13.23 6.05 20.23
N LYS A 370 -12.32 6.75 19.57
CA LYS A 370 -11.21 7.36 20.28
C LYS A 370 -11.86 8.42 21.14
N ALA A 371 -11.96 8.17 22.45
CA ALA A 371 -12.22 9.24 23.38
C ALA A 371 -11.40 10.43 22.92
N LYS A 372 -12.07 11.57 22.62
CA LYS A 372 -11.39 12.80 22.24
C LYS A 372 -10.40 13.08 23.34
N LYS A 373 -9.12 12.72 23.14
CA LYS A 373 -8.04 13.27 23.93
C LYS A 373 -8.10 14.74 23.61
N GLU A 374 -8.53 15.52 24.59
CA GLU A 374 -8.34 16.97 24.58
C GLU A 374 -6.90 17.22 24.14
N LYS A 375 -6.76 17.94 23.04
CA LYS A 375 -5.45 18.41 22.60
C LYS A 375 -4.92 19.22 23.76
N SER A 376 -3.92 18.71 24.47
CA SER A 376 -3.16 19.54 25.37
C SER A 376 -2.62 20.69 24.52
N ASP A 377 -3.00 21.91 24.84
CA ASP A 377 -2.39 23.13 24.33
C ASP A 377 -0.93 23.21 24.80
N LYS A 378 -0.10 22.35 24.21
CA LYS A 378 1.33 22.63 24.15
C LYS A 378 1.46 23.68 23.08
N GLU A 379 1.62 24.93 23.49
CA GLU A 379 2.06 26.03 22.66
C GLU A 379 3.16 25.52 21.74
N LYS A 380 2.87 25.47 20.44
CA LYS A 380 3.89 25.21 19.43
C LYS A 380 4.81 26.42 19.47
N GLU A 381 5.97 26.33 20.10
CA GLU A 381 7.01 27.34 19.93
C GLU A 381 7.19 27.58 18.44
N ALA A 382 6.94 28.83 18.04
CA ALA A 382 7.05 29.24 16.63
C ALA A 382 8.51 29.04 16.20
N ALA A 383 8.70 28.35 15.06
CA ALA A 383 10.03 28.09 14.52
C ALA A 383 10.75 29.42 14.24
N LYS A 384 12.00 29.56 14.67
CA LYS A 384 12.85 30.73 14.44
C LYS A 384 13.84 30.50 13.32
N CYS A 385 14.16 31.53 12.56
CA CYS A 385 15.22 31.48 11.55
C CYS A 385 16.58 31.26 12.20
N PRO A 386 17.38 30.26 11.77
CA PRO A 386 18.70 29.99 12.37
C PRO A 386 19.72 31.09 12.07
N ALA A 387 19.50 31.91 11.02
CA ALA A 387 20.44 32.96 10.64
C ALA A 387 20.15 34.31 11.33
N CYS A 388 18.86 34.66 11.56
CA CYS A 388 18.52 35.97 12.11
C CYS A 388 17.55 35.92 13.31
N SER A 389 17.19 34.72 13.79
CA SER A 389 16.28 34.47 14.90
C SER A 389 14.86 35.06 14.75
N ALA A 390 14.49 35.61 13.58
CA ALA A 390 13.14 36.05 13.29
C ALA A 390 12.17 34.85 13.24
N LEU A 391 10.91 35.11 13.60
CA LEU A 391 9.87 34.07 13.52
C LEU A 391 9.68 33.61 12.07
N TRP A 392 9.64 32.27 11.87
CA TRP A 392 9.38 31.69 10.57
C TRP A 392 7.89 31.75 10.26
N ILE A 393 7.50 32.60 9.33
CA ILE A 393 6.09 32.84 8.97
C ILE A 393 5.73 32.02 7.74
N GLY A 394 4.73 31.14 7.87
CA GLY A 394 4.16 30.37 6.75
C GLY A 394 4.98 29.16 6.33
N LYS A 395 4.70 28.66 5.12
CA LYS A 395 5.34 27.46 4.51
C LYS A 395 6.47 27.81 3.53
N SER A 396 6.98 29.03 3.54
CA SER A 396 8.05 29.47 2.66
C SER A 396 9.38 28.79 3.02
N ASP A 397 10.15 28.38 2.02
CA ASP A 397 11.49 27.83 2.20
C ASP A 397 12.54 28.93 2.45
N ASN A 398 12.16 30.22 2.31
CA ASN A 398 13.01 31.37 2.56
C ASN A 398 12.53 32.18 3.76
N CYS A 399 13.46 32.66 4.58
CA CYS A 399 13.14 33.57 5.66
C CYS A 399 12.67 34.93 5.10
N ALA A 400 11.50 35.38 5.53
CA ALA A 400 10.92 36.64 5.08
C ALA A 400 11.72 37.91 5.50
N VAL A 401 12.60 37.78 6.51
CA VAL A 401 13.38 38.90 7.07
C VAL A 401 14.78 38.99 6.46
N CYS A 402 15.53 37.85 6.38
CA CYS A 402 16.91 37.86 5.93
C CYS A 402 17.15 37.08 4.63
N GLY A 403 16.14 36.53 4.02
CA GLY A 403 16.28 35.73 2.80
C GLY A 403 16.95 34.38 2.98
N PHE A 404 17.35 33.97 4.21
CA PHE A 404 17.99 32.71 4.46
C PHE A 404 17.17 31.55 3.91
N HIS A 405 17.74 30.79 2.99
CA HIS A 405 17.13 29.59 2.44
C HIS A 405 17.36 28.42 3.39
N ARG A 406 16.29 27.75 3.80
CA ARG A 406 16.36 26.57 4.67
C ARG A 406 16.98 25.42 3.87
N PRO A 407 18.19 24.95 4.18
CA PRO A 407 18.78 23.81 3.47
C PRO A 407 17.90 22.58 3.76
N PHE A 408 17.45 21.92 2.69
CA PHE A 408 16.82 20.61 2.81
C PHE A 408 17.95 19.59 3.06
N THR A 409 18.14 19.23 4.31
CA THR A 409 19.02 18.11 4.67
C THR A 409 18.22 16.82 4.61
N SER A 410 18.78 15.80 3.95
CA SER A 410 18.27 14.44 4.10
C SER A 410 18.49 14.04 5.55
N LEU A 411 17.40 13.73 6.26
CA LEU A 411 17.43 13.28 7.65
C LEU A 411 17.48 11.75 7.73
N VAL A 412 17.84 11.10 6.62
CA VAL A 412 17.94 9.65 6.50
C VAL A 412 19.41 9.26 6.63
N GLU A 413 19.73 8.56 7.72
CA GLU A 413 21.05 8.00 7.97
C GLU A 413 21.10 6.56 7.43
N ALA A 414 22.07 6.27 6.55
CA ALA A 414 22.34 4.91 6.10
C ALA A 414 23.28 4.23 7.09
N VAL A 415 22.85 3.11 7.65
CA VAL A 415 23.67 2.26 8.51
C VAL A 415 24.23 1.12 7.66
N PRO A 416 25.54 0.77 7.78
CA PRO A 416 26.11 -0.35 7.05
C PRO A 416 25.34 -1.64 7.28
N GLY A 417 25.09 -2.40 6.23
CA GLY A 417 24.40 -3.68 6.28
C GLY A 417 24.34 -4.33 4.91
N GLU A 418 24.23 -5.64 4.86
CA GLU A 418 24.11 -6.43 3.64
C GLU A 418 22.69 -6.98 3.50
N MET A 419 22.23 -7.10 2.25
CA MET A 419 20.92 -7.67 1.91
C MET A 419 21.01 -9.20 1.83
N GLU A 420 20.16 -9.87 2.58
CA GLU A 420 19.92 -11.31 2.46
C GLU A 420 18.52 -11.59 1.89
N GLU A 421 18.44 -12.61 1.04
CA GLU A 421 17.13 -13.08 0.56
C GLU A 421 16.37 -13.75 1.69
N LEU A 422 15.17 -13.29 1.96
CA LEU A 422 14.23 -13.93 2.87
C LEU A 422 13.71 -15.21 2.22
N LYS A 423 14.41 -16.33 2.42
CA LYS A 423 14.01 -17.64 1.90
C LYS A 423 12.87 -18.19 2.75
N GLY A 424 11.70 -18.36 2.12
CA GLY A 424 10.58 -19.07 2.69
C GLY A 424 10.07 -18.43 3.99
N ALA A 425 9.33 -17.33 3.88
CA ALA A 425 8.45 -16.95 4.98
C ALA A 425 7.58 -18.16 5.32
N PRO A 426 7.56 -18.63 6.58
CA PRO A 426 6.75 -19.79 6.95
C PRO A 426 5.29 -19.46 6.64
N THR A 427 4.67 -20.31 5.84
CA THR A 427 3.25 -20.18 5.48
C THR A 427 2.38 -20.25 6.74
N ARG A 428 1.13 -19.79 6.65
CA ARG A 428 0.16 -19.91 7.76
C ARG A 428 0.05 -21.36 8.22
N ASP A 429 0.05 -22.33 7.29
CA ASP A 429 0.00 -23.76 7.61
C ASP A 429 1.24 -24.21 8.37
N THR A 430 2.42 -23.74 7.99
CA THR A 430 3.67 -23.98 8.73
C THR A 430 3.59 -23.37 10.14
N LYS A 431 3.13 -22.14 10.26
CA LYS A 431 2.95 -21.43 11.54
C LYS A 431 1.94 -22.14 12.44
N GLN A 432 0.79 -22.54 11.88
CA GLN A 432 -0.24 -23.32 12.59
C GLN A 432 0.30 -24.68 13.04
N SER A 433 0.97 -25.40 12.16
CA SER A 433 1.59 -26.68 12.46
C SER A 433 2.57 -26.59 13.64
N TRP A 434 3.48 -25.61 13.61
CA TRP A 434 4.41 -25.37 14.70
C TRP A 434 3.71 -25.00 16.02
N TYR A 435 2.72 -24.12 15.95
CA TYR A 435 1.94 -23.71 17.11
C TYR A 435 1.22 -24.89 17.76
N SER A 436 0.55 -25.72 16.96
CA SER A 436 -0.14 -26.93 17.41
C SER A 436 0.81 -27.96 18.04
N GLN A 437 2.01 -28.11 17.48
CA GLN A 437 3.04 -29.00 18.02
C GLN A 437 3.64 -28.46 19.34
N LEU A 438 3.86 -27.15 19.45
CA LEU A 438 4.29 -26.50 20.70
C LEU A 438 3.24 -26.64 21.80
N ARG A 439 1.94 -26.57 21.46
CA ARG A 439 0.84 -26.85 22.39
C ARG A 439 0.88 -28.29 22.89
N SER A 440 1.14 -29.27 22.00
CA SER A 440 1.31 -30.65 22.39
C SER A 440 2.50 -30.87 23.35
N ILE A 441 3.62 -30.18 23.13
CA ILE A 441 4.76 -30.21 24.05
C ILE A 441 4.38 -29.58 25.40
N ALA A 442 3.68 -28.46 25.38
CA ALA A 442 3.24 -27.79 26.60
C ALA A 442 2.29 -28.70 27.42
N ALA A 443 1.28 -29.28 26.77
CA ALA A 443 0.34 -30.23 27.39
C ALA A 443 1.07 -31.43 28.00
N SER A 444 2.03 -32.02 27.30
CA SER A 444 2.76 -33.20 27.79
C SER A 444 3.69 -32.91 28.97
N ARG A 445 4.10 -31.66 29.15
CA ARG A 445 5.07 -31.22 30.17
C ARG A 445 4.49 -30.30 31.24
N GLY A 446 3.20 -30.01 31.17
CA GLY A 446 2.53 -29.12 32.12
C GLY A 446 2.96 -27.65 32.02
N TYR A 447 3.36 -27.20 30.82
CA TYR A 447 3.71 -25.81 30.57
C TYR A 447 2.45 -24.97 30.30
N SER A 448 2.50 -23.67 30.60
CA SER A 448 1.38 -22.75 30.38
C SER A 448 1.25 -22.35 28.91
N ASP A 449 0.05 -21.86 28.51
CA ASP A 449 -0.15 -21.25 27.17
C ASP A 449 0.77 -20.07 26.93
N GLY A 450 1.15 -19.32 27.95
CA GLY A 450 2.17 -18.28 27.87
C GLY A 450 3.53 -18.82 27.41
N TRP A 451 3.92 -20.00 27.83
CA TRP A 451 5.14 -20.66 27.35
C TRP A 451 5.04 -20.95 25.84
N VAL A 452 3.89 -21.45 25.37
CA VAL A 452 3.66 -21.71 23.94
C VAL A 452 3.82 -20.45 23.13
N ALA A 453 3.17 -19.35 23.56
CA ALA A 453 3.24 -18.07 22.89
C ALA A 453 4.68 -17.51 22.84
N HIS A 454 5.42 -17.62 23.93
CA HIS A 454 6.82 -17.21 23.98
C HIS A 454 7.73 -18.05 23.06
N LYS A 455 7.54 -19.38 23.05
CA LYS A 455 8.32 -20.27 22.16
C LYS A 455 7.98 -20.06 20.70
N TYR A 456 6.73 -19.84 20.39
CA TYR A 456 6.31 -19.46 19.05
C TYR A 456 6.95 -18.13 18.60
N LYS A 457 6.91 -17.10 19.48
CA LYS A 457 7.60 -15.83 19.21
C LYS A 457 9.11 -15.99 19.04
N GLU A 458 9.75 -16.86 19.83
CA GLU A 458 11.20 -17.15 19.71
C GLU A 458 11.53 -17.78 18.34
N LYS A 459 10.62 -18.62 17.77
CA LYS A 459 10.80 -19.24 16.47
C LYS A 459 10.51 -18.32 15.30
N PHE A 460 9.43 -17.53 15.37
CA PHE A 460 8.90 -16.78 14.24
C PHE A 460 9.07 -15.26 14.37
N GLY A 461 9.59 -14.78 15.49
CA GLY A 461 9.78 -13.33 15.77
C GLY A 461 8.51 -12.59 16.17
N VAL A 462 7.35 -13.22 16.12
CA VAL A 462 6.00 -12.64 16.27
C VAL A 462 5.15 -13.44 17.25
N TRP A 463 4.15 -12.79 17.86
CA TRP A 463 3.20 -13.49 18.73
C TRP A 463 2.18 -14.30 17.91
N PRO A 464 1.70 -15.47 18.43
CA PRO A 464 0.65 -16.21 17.75
C PRO A 464 -0.64 -15.39 17.71
N ARG A 465 -1.22 -15.25 16.51
CA ARG A 465 -2.49 -14.55 16.28
C ARG A 465 -3.34 -15.35 15.31
N LYS A 466 -4.64 -15.46 15.60
CA LYS A 466 -5.62 -16.14 14.72
C LYS A 466 -5.21 -17.58 14.36
N LEU A 467 -4.49 -18.26 15.26
CA LEU A 467 -4.16 -19.67 15.14
C LEU A 467 -5.15 -20.49 15.96
N GLU A 468 -5.45 -21.68 15.49
CA GLU A 468 -6.37 -22.60 16.16
C GLU A 468 -5.68 -23.29 17.34
N ASP A 469 -6.37 -23.35 18.47
CA ASP A 469 -5.89 -23.97 19.70
C ASP A 469 -6.04 -25.50 19.67
N VAL A 470 -5.48 -26.14 18.64
CA VAL A 470 -5.48 -27.58 18.43
C VAL A 470 -4.09 -28.17 18.71
N ASN A 471 -4.06 -29.42 19.17
CA ASN A 471 -2.82 -30.16 19.37
C ASN A 471 -2.50 -31.00 18.13
N ALA A 472 -1.21 -31.15 17.80
CA ALA A 472 -0.75 -31.97 16.69
C ALA A 472 0.43 -32.86 17.10
N PRO A 473 0.66 -34.02 16.44
CA PRO A 473 1.83 -34.86 16.68
C PRO A 473 3.13 -34.07 16.52
N VAL A 474 4.07 -34.21 17.46
CA VAL A 474 5.31 -33.47 17.48
C VAL A 474 6.32 -34.09 16.51
N SER A 475 6.74 -33.30 15.50
CA SER A 475 7.77 -33.74 14.55
C SER A 475 9.16 -33.71 15.19
N ILE A 476 10.09 -34.44 14.59
CA ILE A 476 11.50 -34.49 15.01
C ILE A 476 12.13 -33.11 14.95
N GLU A 477 11.76 -32.29 13.97
CA GLU A 477 12.26 -30.92 13.80
C GLU A 477 11.87 -30.03 14.99
N VAL A 478 10.59 -30.01 15.36
CA VAL A 478 10.08 -29.18 16.46
C VAL A 478 10.64 -29.67 17.79
N ALA A 479 10.73 -30.99 18.01
CA ALA A 479 11.30 -31.58 19.20
C ALA A 479 12.79 -31.21 19.38
N ASN A 480 13.58 -31.30 18.32
CA ASN A 480 15.01 -30.95 18.33
C ASN A 480 15.22 -29.46 18.55
N TRP A 481 14.41 -28.62 17.92
CA TRP A 481 14.47 -27.18 18.12
C TRP A 481 14.16 -26.80 19.57
N GLU A 482 13.07 -27.33 20.15
CA GLU A 482 12.71 -27.08 21.57
C GLU A 482 13.81 -27.51 22.51
N LYS A 483 14.36 -28.73 22.31
CA LYS A 483 15.48 -29.25 23.10
C LYS A 483 16.69 -28.32 23.04
N SER A 484 17.04 -27.82 21.87
CA SER A 484 18.13 -26.86 21.67
C SER A 484 17.89 -25.56 22.47
N ARG A 485 16.67 -24.99 22.40
CA ARG A 485 16.32 -23.77 23.14
C ARG A 485 16.33 -23.97 24.64
N ARG A 486 15.86 -25.11 25.12
CA ARG A 486 15.88 -25.49 26.54
C ARG A 486 17.32 -25.62 27.07
N ILE A 487 18.22 -26.23 26.30
CA ILE A 487 19.64 -26.35 26.66
C ILE A 487 20.29 -24.96 26.71
N ALA A 488 20.02 -24.09 25.72
CA ALA A 488 20.53 -22.71 25.69
C ALA A 488 20.08 -21.90 26.90
N TRP A 489 18.79 -22.00 27.27
CA TRP A 489 18.24 -21.35 28.46
C TRP A 489 18.90 -21.86 29.77
N ALA A 490 19.06 -23.19 29.89
CA ALA A 490 19.70 -23.76 31.06
C ALA A 490 21.17 -23.35 31.22
N LYS A 491 21.90 -23.19 30.11
CA LYS A 491 23.28 -22.67 30.10
C LYS A 491 23.32 -21.20 30.50
N ALA A 492 22.41 -20.37 29.97
CA ALA A 492 22.31 -18.93 30.31
C ALA A 492 22.01 -18.73 31.81
N LYS A 493 21.10 -19.54 32.38
CA LYS A 493 20.76 -19.49 33.81
C LYS A 493 21.91 -19.95 34.72
N LYS A 494 22.87 -20.75 34.23
CA LYS A 494 24.04 -21.14 35.01
C LYS A 494 25.19 -20.11 34.93
N ALA A 495 25.15 -19.22 33.95
CA ALA A 495 26.14 -18.18 33.72
C ALA A 495 25.73 -16.81 34.31
N ALA A 496 24.46 -16.66 34.74
CA ALA A 496 23.96 -15.52 35.50
C ALA A 496 23.88 -15.87 37.01
#